data_d144471c5aec0ef5b7b9f8ae4e2cd441
#
_entry.id   d144471c5aec0ef5b7b9f8ae4e2cd441
#
_cell.length_a   1.000
_cell.length_b   1.000
_cell.length_c   1.000
_cell.angle_alpha   90.00
_cell.angle_beta   90.00
_cell.angle_gamma   90.00
#
_symmetry.space_group_name_H-M   'P 1'
#
loop_
_entity.id
_entity.type
_entity.pdbx_description
1 polymer ?
#
loop_
_entity_poly.entity_id
_entity_poly.type
_entity_poly.pdbx_seq_one_letter_code
_entity_poly.pdbx_strand_id
1 'polypeptide(L)'
;MRDTDRRGIVLERFYDVRHKVDWLEFDALRTHVTMDQVELANICKQLDQHGLIEWESIDTMTGNIPMRGRITAGGIDVIEGTAPAPISITLHDHSVSVTGSTNVQIGNANTQSVQLEIKKILTKIDQTGASQPEKQEAKSLLERLSNNALLVSLVGGLFGGGVGPAQ
;
A
#
# COMPACT_ATOMS: atom_id res chain seq x y z
N MET A 1 3.54 -9.81 -19.12
CA MET A 1 3.13 -9.32 -17.79
C MET A 1 3.33 -10.45 -16.79
N ARG A 2 3.87 -10.19 -15.59
CA ARG A 2 4.12 -11.23 -14.57
C ARG A 2 2.83 -11.55 -13.82
N ASP A 3 2.73 -12.76 -13.23
CA ASP A 3 1.56 -13.15 -12.45
C ASP A 3 1.31 -12.25 -11.23
N THR A 4 2.37 -11.70 -10.64
CA THR A 4 2.28 -10.72 -9.56
C THR A 4 1.50 -9.48 -9.98
N ASP A 5 1.74 -8.98 -11.20
CA ASP A 5 1.07 -7.79 -11.74
C ASP A 5 -0.42 -8.09 -12.05
N ARG A 6 -0.68 -9.29 -12.60
CA ARG A 6 -2.04 -9.75 -12.91
C ARG A 6 -2.90 -9.90 -11.67
N ARG A 7 -2.33 -10.47 -10.59
CA ARG A 7 -3.02 -10.58 -9.28
C ARG A 7 -3.38 -9.21 -8.73
N GLY A 8 -2.46 -8.23 -8.85
CA GLY A 8 -2.71 -6.85 -8.43
C GLY A 8 -3.90 -6.25 -9.17
N ILE A 9 -3.87 -6.27 -10.51
CA ILE A 9 -4.94 -5.72 -11.35
C ILE A 9 -6.31 -6.32 -11.01
N VAL A 10 -6.38 -7.64 -10.82
CA VAL A 10 -7.64 -8.34 -10.51
C VAL A 10 -8.13 -7.96 -9.11
N LEU A 11 -7.25 -7.96 -8.11
CA LEU A 11 -7.60 -7.61 -6.74
C LEU A 11 -8.05 -6.14 -6.62
N GLU A 12 -7.33 -5.22 -7.27
CA GLU A 12 -7.70 -3.80 -7.36
C GLU A 12 -9.08 -3.62 -7.99
N ARG A 13 -9.41 -4.40 -9.03
CA ARG A 13 -10.73 -4.31 -9.66
C ARG A 13 -11.85 -4.71 -8.71
N PHE A 14 -11.69 -5.78 -7.93
CA PHE A 14 -12.66 -6.14 -6.88
C PHE A 14 -12.78 -5.05 -5.83
N TYR A 15 -11.67 -4.44 -5.44
CA TYR A 15 -11.65 -3.33 -4.48
C TYR A 15 -12.43 -2.11 -4.97
N ASP A 16 -12.25 -1.70 -6.23
CA ASP A 16 -12.90 -0.52 -6.83
C ASP A 16 -14.43 -0.62 -6.89
N VAL A 17 -14.93 -1.84 -7.01
CA VAL A 17 -16.37 -2.07 -7.14
C VAL A 17 -17.06 -2.48 -5.84
N ARG A 18 -16.32 -2.71 -4.75
CA ARG A 18 -16.82 -3.25 -3.47
C ARG A 18 -18.00 -2.52 -2.86
N HIS A 19 -18.14 -1.22 -3.15
CA HIS A 19 -19.26 -0.40 -2.66
C HIS A 19 -20.41 -0.25 -3.67
N LYS A 20 -20.24 -0.80 -4.87
CA LYS A 20 -21.22 -0.69 -5.96
C LYS A 20 -22.01 -1.98 -6.17
N VAL A 21 -21.36 -3.11 -5.97
CA VAL A 21 -21.94 -4.44 -6.15
C VAL A 21 -21.43 -5.36 -5.04
N ASP A 22 -22.31 -6.22 -4.53
CA ASP A 22 -21.93 -7.26 -3.56
C ASP A 22 -21.07 -8.34 -4.21
N TRP A 23 -21.43 -8.74 -5.43
CA TRP A 23 -20.74 -9.73 -6.22
C TRP A 23 -20.46 -9.18 -7.61
N LEU A 24 -19.20 -9.30 -8.05
CA LEU A 24 -18.80 -8.97 -9.40
C LEU A 24 -18.86 -10.21 -10.28
N GLU A 25 -19.73 -10.18 -11.27
CA GLU A 25 -19.86 -11.27 -12.26
C GLU A 25 -18.57 -11.42 -13.08
N PHE A 26 -18.22 -12.66 -13.43
CA PHE A 26 -17.01 -12.95 -14.17
C PHE A 26 -16.94 -12.24 -15.53
N ASP A 27 -18.07 -12.21 -16.25
CA ASP A 27 -18.13 -11.51 -17.55
C ASP A 27 -17.94 -10.01 -17.41
N ALA A 28 -18.44 -9.40 -16.32
CA ALA A 28 -18.19 -7.99 -16.03
C ALA A 28 -16.70 -7.75 -15.68
N LEU A 29 -16.07 -8.66 -14.92
CA LEU A 29 -14.64 -8.59 -14.63
C LEU A 29 -13.81 -8.65 -15.92
N ARG A 30 -14.14 -9.55 -16.84
CA ARG A 30 -13.45 -9.70 -18.14
C ARG A 30 -13.46 -8.44 -19.00
N THR A 31 -14.51 -7.63 -18.94
CA THR A 31 -14.58 -6.39 -19.72
C THR A 31 -13.59 -5.32 -19.26
N HIS A 32 -13.08 -5.46 -18.03
CA HIS A 32 -12.22 -4.47 -17.39
C HIS A 32 -10.76 -4.90 -17.26
N VAL A 33 -10.45 -6.16 -17.53
CA VAL A 33 -9.08 -6.69 -17.46
C VAL A 33 -8.69 -7.29 -18.80
N THR A 34 -7.49 -6.93 -19.28
CA THR A 34 -6.96 -7.45 -20.56
C THR A 34 -6.23 -8.75 -20.30
N MET A 35 -6.97 -9.83 -20.09
CA MET A 35 -6.45 -11.18 -19.84
C MET A 35 -7.27 -12.22 -20.57
N ASP A 36 -6.64 -13.35 -20.88
CA ASP A 36 -7.36 -14.54 -21.34
C ASP A 36 -8.31 -15.07 -20.27
N GLN A 37 -9.43 -15.67 -20.70
CA GLN A 37 -10.47 -16.17 -19.79
C GLN A 37 -9.95 -17.24 -18.81
N VAL A 38 -9.12 -18.16 -19.29
CA VAL A 38 -8.57 -19.23 -18.48
C VAL A 38 -7.55 -18.67 -17.48
N GLU A 39 -6.73 -17.75 -17.94
CA GLU A 39 -5.77 -17.05 -17.11
C GLU A 39 -6.45 -16.26 -16.00
N LEU A 40 -7.48 -15.48 -16.33
CA LEU A 40 -8.26 -14.71 -15.36
C LEU A 40 -8.92 -15.62 -14.32
N ALA A 41 -9.55 -16.72 -14.72
CA ALA A 41 -10.15 -17.68 -13.81
C ALA A 41 -9.11 -18.29 -12.86
N ASN A 42 -7.92 -18.61 -13.36
CA ASN A 42 -6.82 -19.13 -12.54
C ASN A 42 -6.31 -18.09 -11.53
N ILE A 43 -6.20 -16.83 -11.92
CA ILE A 43 -5.82 -15.74 -11.00
C ILE A 43 -6.88 -15.57 -9.90
N CYS A 44 -8.18 -15.56 -10.25
CA CYS A 44 -9.26 -15.49 -9.27
C CYS A 44 -9.20 -16.67 -8.29
N LYS A 45 -8.99 -17.89 -8.79
CA LYS A 45 -8.84 -19.08 -7.93
C LYS A 45 -7.64 -18.98 -6.99
N GLN A 46 -6.51 -18.43 -7.44
CA GLN A 46 -5.35 -18.20 -6.59
C GLN A 46 -5.64 -17.17 -5.50
N LEU A 47 -6.29 -16.05 -5.83
CA LEU A 47 -6.66 -15.03 -4.86
C LEU A 47 -7.63 -15.57 -3.80
N ASP A 48 -8.58 -16.41 -4.21
CA ASP A 48 -9.52 -17.11 -3.32
C ASP A 48 -8.81 -18.07 -2.37
N GLN A 49 -7.89 -18.91 -2.88
CA GLN A 49 -7.10 -19.84 -2.06
C GLN A 49 -6.27 -19.14 -0.98
N HIS A 50 -5.92 -17.88 -1.21
CA HIS A 50 -5.20 -17.04 -0.24
C HIS A 50 -6.13 -16.13 0.57
N GLY A 51 -7.45 -16.31 0.45
CA GLY A 51 -8.45 -15.58 1.23
C GLY A 51 -8.55 -14.09 0.92
N LEU A 52 -8.07 -13.63 -0.26
CA LEU A 52 -8.13 -12.23 -0.66
C LEU A 52 -9.43 -11.86 -1.35
N ILE A 53 -10.08 -12.84 -1.97
CA ILE A 53 -11.44 -12.75 -2.52
C ILE A 53 -12.23 -13.98 -2.10
N GLU A 54 -13.54 -13.91 -2.20
CA GLU A 54 -14.42 -15.07 -2.26
C GLU A 54 -14.78 -15.29 -3.72
N TRP A 55 -14.59 -16.53 -4.21
CA TRP A 55 -14.79 -16.86 -5.60
C TRP A 55 -15.76 -18.03 -5.76
N GLU A 56 -16.81 -17.83 -6.52
CA GLU A 56 -17.79 -18.88 -6.85
C GLU A 56 -17.58 -19.37 -8.27
N SER A 57 -17.62 -20.69 -8.41
CA SER A 57 -17.58 -21.38 -9.70
C SER A 57 -18.43 -22.64 -9.65
N ILE A 58 -18.88 -23.11 -10.80
CA ILE A 58 -19.67 -24.34 -10.94
C ILE A 58 -18.81 -25.39 -11.61
N ASP A 59 -18.65 -26.53 -10.94
CA ASP A 59 -18.02 -27.70 -11.53
C ASP A 59 -19.02 -28.43 -12.43
N THR A 60 -18.65 -28.61 -13.69
CA THR A 60 -19.43 -29.34 -14.67
C THR A 60 -18.63 -30.52 -15.23
N MET A 61 -19.29 -31.43 -15.92
CA MET A 61 -18.62 -32.56 -16.59
C MET A 61 -17.57 -32.09 -17.63
N THR A 62 -17.71 -30.88 -18.13
CA THR A 62 -16.83 -30.30 -19.15
C THR A 62 -15.78 -29.35 -18.57
N GLY A 63 -15.78 -29.13 -17.26
CA GLY A 63 -14.85 -28.26 -16.56
C GLY A 63 -15.49 -27.32 -15.56
N ASN A 64 -14.68 -26.45 -14.98
CA ASN A 64 -15.11 -25.46 -14.01
C ASN A 64 -15.56 -24.18 -14.75
N ILE A 65 -16.79 -23.72 -14.47
CA ILE A 65 -17.35 -22.49 -15.03
C ILE A 65 -17.23 -21.39 -13.95
N PRO A 66 -16.40 -20.34 -14.17
CA PRO A 66 -16.32 -19.22 -13.28
C PRO A 66 -17.62 -18.42 -13.29
N MET A 67 -18.12 -18.02 -12.13
CA MET A 67 -19.37 -17.30 -11.98
C MET A 67 -19.16 -15.86 -11.52
N ARG A 68 -18.69 -15.67 -10.30
CA ARG A 68 -18.58 -14.36 -9.66
C ARG A 68 -17.63 -14.38 -8.47
N GLY A 69 -17.25 -13.18 -8.02
CA GLY A 69 -16.44 -13.03 -6.83
C GLY A 69 -16.68 -11.72 -6.12
N ARG A 70 -16.16 -11.62 -4.90
CA ARG A 70 -16.10 -10.38 -4.12
C ARG A 70 -14.80 -10.31 -3.31
N ILE A 71 -14.38 -9.10 -3.00
CA ILE A 71 -13.21 -8.90 -2.14
C ILE A 71 -13.55 -9.27 -0.69
N THR A 72 -12.59 -9.88 0.02
CA THR A 72 -12.68 -10.13 1.46
C THR A 72 -12.12 -8.97 2.26
N ALA A 73 -12.32 -8.98 3.59
CA ALA A 73 -11.65 -8.05 4.49
C ALA A 73 -10.12 -8.15 4.36
N GLY A 74 -9.58 -9.39 4.26
CA GLY A 74 -8.14 -9.60 4.05
C GLY A 74 -7.62 -9.01 2.74
N GLY A 75 -8.42 -9.08 1.66
CA GLY A 75 -8.08 -8.43 0.39
C GLY A 75 -8.08 -6.92 0.46
N ILE A 76 -9.03 -6.34 1.20
CA ILE A 76 -9.08 -4.89 1.46
C ILE A 76 -7.84 -4.46 2.24
N ASP A 77 -7.52 -5.15 3.34
CA ASP A 77 -6.37 -4.85 4.20
C ASP A 77 -5.04 -4.89 3.43
N VAL A 78 -4.90 -5.81 2.48
CA VAL A 78 -3.72 -5.90 1.60
C VAL A 78 -3.63 -4.69 0.67
N ILE A 79 -4.75 -4.27 0.04
CA ILE A 79 -4.75 -3.10 -0.86
C ILE A 79 -4.49 -1.80 -0.07
N GLU A 80 -5.08 -1.67 1.10
CA GLU A 80 -4.91 -0.50 1.96
C GLU A 80 -3.56 -0.50 2.72
N GLY A 81 -2.77 -1.57 2.57
CA GLY A 81 -1.45 -1.70 3.18
C GLY A 81 -1.48 -1.90 4.69
N THR A 82 -2.63 -2.29 5.26
CA THR A 82 -2.80 -2.56 6.69
C THR A 82 -2.40 -3.98 7.07
N ALA A 83 -2.36 -4.91 6.10
CA ALA A 83 -1.86 -6.26 6.26
C ALA A 83 -0.89 -6.67 5.13
N PRO A 84 0.10 -7.53 5.41
CA PRO A 84 0.98 -8.07 4.37
C PRO A 84 0.20 -9.04 3.46
N ALA A 85 0.51 -9.01 2.16
CA ALA A 85 -0.08 -9.95 1.22
C ALA A 85 0.44 -11.38 1.48
N PRO A 86 -0.44 -12.41 1.55
CA PRO A 86 -0.04 -13.81 1.76
C PRO A 86 0.66 -14.42 0.54
N ILE A 87 0.56 -13.78 -0.61
CA ILE A 87 1.24 -14.13 -1.87
C ILE A 87 1.86 -12.88 -2.49
N SER A 88 2.83 -13.06 -3.40
CA SER A 88 3.41 -11.93 -4.13
C SER A 88 2.38 -11.28 -5.05
N ILE A 89 2.09 -10.02 -4.80
CA ILE A 89 1.17 -9.17 -5.56
C ILE A 89 1.88 -7.85 -5.85
N THR A 90 1.78 -7.35 -7.07
CA THR A 90 2.21 -6.01 -7.44
C THR A 90 0.97 -5.14 -7.55
N LEU A 91 0.72 -4.30 -6.55
CA LEU A 91 -0.33 -3.29 -6.63
C LEU A 91 0.18 -2.12 -7.46
N HIS A 92 -0.66 -1.65 -8.38
CA HIS A 92 -0.39 -0.40 -9.08
C HIS A 92 -0.65 0.72 -8.09
N ASP A 93 0.31 1.61 -7.98
CA ASP A 93 0.29 2.70 -7.03
C ASP A 93 -1.01 3.53 -7.22
N HIS A 94 -2.00 3.30 -6.37
CA HIS A 94 -3.10 4.25 -6.20
C HIS A 94 -2.54 5.45 -5.45
N SER A 95 -1.51 6.08 -6.03
CA SER A 95 -0.96 7.30 -5.49
C SER A 95 -2.08 8.33 -5.47
N VAL A 96 -2.60 8.58 -4.28
CA VAL A 96 -3.48 9.71 -4.04
C VAL A 96 -2.66 10.95 -4.37
N SER A 97 -2.86 11.49 -5.56
CA SER A 97 -2.29 12.78 -5.96
C SER A 97 -2.97 13.85 -5.12
N VAL A 98 -2.41 14.15 -3.96
CA VAL A 98 -2.85 15.24 -3.12
C VAL A 98 -2.18 16.51 -3.62
N THR A 99 -2.83 17.17 -4.55
CA THR A 99 -2.40 18.47 -5.04
C THR A 99 -2.75 19.51 -3.98
N GLY A 100 -1.75 20.08 -3.33
CA GLY A 100 -1.91 21.23 -2.43
C GLY A 100 -1.85 20.95 -0.93
N SER A 101 -1.49 19.76 -0.48
CA SER A 101 -1.27 19.47 0.94
C SER A 101 0.21 19.25 1.25
N THR A 102 0.74 19.99 2.22
CA THR A 102 2.15 19.92 2.61
C THR A 102 2.51 18.75 3.51
N ASN A 103 1.52 17.94 3.95
CA ASN A 103 1.72 16.79 4.83
C ASN A 103 0.71 15.67 4.52
N VAL A 104 0.99 14.86 3.51
CA VAL A 104 0.26 13.61 3.27
C VAL A 104 1.18 12.44 3.60
N GLN A 105 0.88 11.73 4.68
CA GLN A 105 1.54 10.49 5.03
C GLN A 105 0.73 9.34 4.42
N ILE A 106 1.26 8.74 3.35
CA ILE A 106 0.69 7.55 2.73
C ILE A 106 1.61 6.38 3.08
N GLY A 107 1.09 5.41 3.83
CA GLY A 107 1.77 4.15 4.12
C GLY A 107 2.35 4.03 5.52
N ASN A 108 2.30 2.80 6.04
CA ASN A 108 2.90 2.39 7.30
C ASN A 108 4.44 2.44 7.21
N ALA A 109 5.08 3.11 8.19
CA ALA A 109 6.53 3.23 8.36
C ALA A 109 7.26 3.94 7.21
N ASN A 110 7.01 5.24 7.05
CA ASN A 110 7.73 6.07 6.10
C ASN A 110 9.14 6.41 6.60
N THR A 111 10.03 5.41 6.63
CA THR A 111 11.46 5.61 6.91
C THR A 111 12.12 6.54 5.88
N GLN A 112 11.59 6.64 4.66
CA GLN A 112 12.10 7.53 3.62
C GLN A 112 11.83 9.01 3.92
N SER A 113 10.65 9.36 4.46
CA SER A 113 10.36 10.75 4.80
C SER A 113 11.16 11.21 6.01
N VAL A 114 11.35 10.35 7.02
CA VAL A 114 12.22 10.66 8.17
C VAL A 114 13.67 10.86 7.73
N GLN A 115 14.19 10.03 6.83
CA GLN A 115 15.53 10.20 6.29
C GLN A 115 15.69 11.50 5.45
N LEU A 116 14.64 11.88 4.73
CA LEU A 116 14.64 13.14 3.95
C LEU A 116 14.65 14.36 4.87
N GLU A 117 13.87 14.35 5.94
CA GLU A 117 13.85 15.43 6.94
C GLU A 117 15.17 15.50 7.71
N ILE A 118 15.78 14.38 8.06
CA ILE A 118 17.11 14.33 8.68
C ILE A 118 18.16 14.96 7.75
N LYS A 119 18.13 14.66 6.46
CA LYS A 119 19.02 15.30 5.48
C LYS A 119 18.84 16.82 5.39
N LYS A 120 17.59 17.29 5.44
CA LYS A 120 17.29 18.74 5.47
C LYS A 120 17.82 19.40 6.73
N ILE A 121 17.69 18.75 7.90
CA ILE A 121 18.22 19.24 9.16
C ILE A 121 19.76 19.30 9.12
N LEU A 122 20.43 18.26 8.61
CA LEU A 122 21.88 18.23 8.43
C LEU A 122 22.36 19.40 7.56
N THR A 123 21.66 19.68 6.46
CA THR A 123 21.97 20.81 5.58
C THR A 123 21.79 22.15 6.31
N LYS A 124 20.74 22.29 7.12
CA LYS A 124 20.53 23.51 7.92
C LYS A 124 21.60 23.70 8.98
N ILE A 125 22.06 22.63 9.65
CA ILE A 125 23.19 22.71 10.60
C ILE A 125 24.43 23.24 9.94
N ASP A 126 24.73 22.84 8.70
CA ASP A 126 25.88 23.37 7.95
C ASP A 126 25.78 24.87 7.64
N GLN A 127 24.56 25.36 7.43
CA GLN A 127 24.26 26.76 7.12
C GLN A 127 24.20 27.66 8.36
N THR A 128 24.22 27.10 9.60
CA THR A 128 24.24 27.93 10.82
C THR A 128 25.60 28.60 11.03
N GLY A 129 25.59 29.69 11.78
CA GLY A 129 26.81 30.36 12.22
C GLY A 129 27.54 29.71 13.38
N ALA A 130 27.13 28.48 13.80
CA ALA A 130 27.70 27.74 14.91
C ALA A 130 29.16 27.32 14.63
N SER A 131 29.94 27.09 15.68
CA SER A 131 31.32 26.63 15.58
C SER A 131 31.41 25.21 15.00
N GLN A 132 32.55 24.85 14.41
CA GLN A 132 32.76 23.51 13.82
C GLN A 132 32.56 22.37 14.82
N PRO A 133 33.03 22.45 16.11
CA PRO A 133 32.79 21.43 17.10
C PRO A 133 31.28 21.22 17.38
N GLU A 134 30.52 22.31 17.54
CA GLU A 134 29.06 22.25 17.78
C GLU A 134 28.32 21.64 16.61
N LYS A 135 28.71 21.95 15.37
CA LYS A 135 28.13 21.32 14.17
C LYS A 135 28.38 19.80 14.13
N GLN A 136 29.60 19.40 14.46
CA GLN A 136 29.94 17.96 14.51
C GLN A 136 29.16 17.20 15.60
N GLU A 137 29.01 17.80 16.78
CA GLU A 137 28.23 17.22 17.86
C GLU A 137 26.76 17.06 17.48
N ALA A 138 26.15 18.10 16.92
CA ALA A 138 24.77 18.09 16.45
C ALA A 138 24.55 17.02 15.37
N LYS A 139 25.46 16.87 14.40
CA LYS A 139 25.39 15.83 13.38
C LYS A 139 25.48 14.43 13.95
N SER A 140 26.41 14.21 14.89
CA SER A 140 26.59 12.90 15.53
C SER A 140 25.35 12.48 16.33
N LEU A 141 24.70 13.43 17.02
CA LEU A 141 23.44 13.18 17.73
C LEU A 141 22.30 12.82 16.76
N LEU A 142 22.22 13.52 15.61
CA LEU A 142 21.21 13.25 14.58
C LEU A 142 21.41 11.89 13.93
N GLU A 143 22.65 11.48 13.66
CA GLU A 143 22.97 10.15 13.15
C GLU A 143 22.62 9.03 14.13
N ARG A 144 22.88 9.24 15.42
CA ARG A 144 22.46 8.31 16.48
C ARG A 144 20.94 8.17 16.56
N LEU A 145 20.22 9.29 16.43
CA LEU A 145 18.75 9.31 16.37
C LEU A 145 18.23 8.56 15.15
N SER A 146 18.82 8.76 13.98
CA SER A 146 18.40 8.12 12.73
C SER A 146 18.60 6.60 12.72
N ASN A 147 19.58 6.11 13.48
CA ASN A 147 19.89 4.67 13.58
C ASN A 147 19.10 3.95 14.68
N ASN A 148 18.29 4.67 15.47
CA ASN A 148 17.47 4.08 16.54
C ASN A 148 16.02 3.93 16.07
N ALA A 149 15.61 2.69 15.77
CA ALA A 149 14.29 2.36 15.26
C ALA A 149 13.13 2.83 16.17
N LEU A 150 13.33 2.83 17.49
CA LEU A 150 12.34 3.31 18.47
C LEU A 150 12.18 4.83 18.42
N LEU A 151 13.27 5.57 18.26
CA LEU A 151 13.23 7.03 18.17
C LEU A 151 12.69 7.49 16.82
N VAL A 152 13.00 6.77 15.74
CA VAL A 152 12.44 7.04 14.40
C VAL A 152 10.91 6.89 14.40
N SER A 153 10.36 5.86 15.07
CA SER A 153 8.91 5.67 15.19
C SER A 153 8.22 6.75 16.03
N LEU A 154 8.86 7.19 17.11
CA LEU A 154 8.36 8.26 17.99
C LEU A 154 8.38 9.63 17.30
N VAL A 155 9.44 9.95 16.58
CA VAL A 155 9.57 11.20 15.82
C VAL A 155 8.57 11.23 14.66
N GLY A 156 8.37 10.11 13.95
CA GLY A 156 7.35 9.99 12.91
C GLY A 156 5.93 10.22 13.43
N GLY A 157 5.62 9.77 14.66
CA GLY A 157 4.33 10.02 15.31
C GLY A 157 4.13 11.46 15.79
N LEU A 158 5.18 12.17 16.18
CA LEU A 158 5.12 13.56 16.65
C LEU A 158 4.90 14.57 15.50
N PHE A 159 5.45 14.31 14.33
CA PHE A 159 5.28 15.19 13.17
C PHE A 159 4.05 14.85 12.31
N GLY A 160 3.42 13.66 12.54
CA GLY A 160 2.17 13.25 11.89
C GLY A 160 0.89 13.65 12.64
N GLY A 161 0.98 14.14 13.89
CA GLY A 161 -0.15 14.52 14.73
C GLY A 161 -0.49 16.00 14.57
N GLY A 162 -1.22 16.38 13.54
CA GLY A 162 -1.89 17.68 13.44
C GLY A 162 -2.97 17.78 14.51
N VAL A 163 -2.79 18.70 15.46
CA VAL A 163 -3.77 19.10 16.48
C VAL A 163 -5.06 19.52 15.79
N GLY A 164 -6.12 18.70 15.92
CA GLY A 164 -7.47 19.15 15.62
C GLY A 164 -7.92 20.14 16.71
N PRO A 165 -8.60 21.25 16.36
CA PRO A 165 -9.11 22.17 17.34
C PRO A 165 -10.24 21.53 18.14
N ALA A 166 -10.15 21.65 19.48
CA ALA A 166 -11.26 21.43 20.38
C ALA A 166 -12.37 22.44 20.10
N GLN A 167 -13.57 21.97 19.79
CA GLN A 167 -14.87 22.53 20.24
C GLN A 167 -15.91 21.41 20.18
#